data_e96f74e1d6a58836145fbf11264ac1c6
#
_entry.id   e96f74e1d6a58836145fbf11264ac1c6
#
_cell.length_a   1.000
_cell.length_b   1.000
_cell.length_c   1.000
_cell.angle_alpha   90.00
_cell.angle_beta   90.00
_cell.angle_gamma   90.00
#
_symmetry.space_group_name_H-M   'P 1'
#
loop_
_entity.id
_entity.type
_entity.pdbx_description
1 polymer ?
#
loop_
_entity_poly.entity_id
_entity_poly.type
_entity_poly.pdbx_seq_one_letter_code
_entity_poly.pdbx_strand_id
1 'polypeptide(L)'
;TEEAMLDKVCSEFSKVIVVINANNPMELDWVDNYDSIGAVILAPGTGQTGMAALGEIINGSVNPSGKTVDTYVKDLTQTPYYNNIGAFAYNNVDDLKEAIAASDTAYEGTVSFVDYVEGIYVGYKYYETASDDGVINYEDVVKYPFGYGLSYTTFEQKMNDFSDNGDNVTFNVTVTNTGDVAG
;
A
#
# COMPACT_ATOMS: atom_id res chain seq x y z
N THR A 1 -13.52 16.73 -12.95
CA THR A 1 -12.60 16.09 -11.99
C THR A 1 -13.05 14.66 -11.72
N GLU A 2 -12.17 13.80 -11.24
CA GLU A 2 -12.49 12.41 -10.83
C GLU A 2 -13.54 12.40 -9.73
N GLU A 3 -13.42 13.30 -8.75
CA GLU A 3 -14.39 13.48 -7.68
C GLU A 3 -15.80 13.78 -8.22
N ALA A 4 -15.95 14.72 -9.15
CA ALA A 4 -17.24 15.02 -9.73
C ALA A 4 -17.84 13.86 -10.54
N MET A 5 -17.00 13.02 -11.13
CA MET A 5 -17.42 11.76 -11.77
C MET A 5 -17.95 10.78 -10.71
N LEU A 6 -17.22 10.62 -9.62
CA LEU A 6 -17.59 9.74 -8.52
C LEU A 6 -18.91 10.16 -7.89
N ASP A 7 -19.07 11.46 -7.57
CA ASP A 7 -20.33 12.03 -7.07
C ASP A 7 -21.50 11.70 -7.99
N LYS A 8 -21.30 11.89 -9.29
CA LYS A 8 -22.35 11.60 -10.29
C LYS A 8 -22.70 10.12 -10.33
N VAL A 9 -21.71 9.24 -10.36
CA VAL A 9 -21.93 7.78 -10.39
C VAL A 9 -22.63 7.33 -9.11
N CYS A 10 -22.14 7.74 -7.95
CA CYS A 10 -22.71 7.34 -6.66
C CYS A 10 -24.11 7.90 -6.42
N SER A 11 -24.46 9.03 -7.05
CA SER A 11 -25.85 9.56 -6.99
C SER A 11 -26.84 8.81 -7.87
N GLU A 12 -26.37 8.16 -8.95
CA GLU A 12 -27.23 7.45 -9.91
C GLU A 12 -27.33 5.94 -9.66
N PHE A 13 -26.35 5.36 -9.00
CA PHE A 13 -26.25 3.90 -8.80
C PHE A 13 -26.16 3.55 -7.32
N SER A 14 -26.95 2.58 -6.90
CA SER A 14 -26.99 2.08 -5.52
C SER A 14 -25.90 1.04 -5.20
N LYS A 15 -25.19 0.54 -6.21
CA LYS A 15 -24.08 -0.41 -6.08
C LYS A 15 -22.97 0.00 -7.02
N VAL A 16 -21.86 0.43 -6.43
CA VAL A 16 -20.68 0.90 -7.14
C VAL A 16 -19.48 0.05 -6.70
N ILE A 17 -18.67 -0.38 -7.66
CA ILE A 17 -17.37 -0.97 -7.45
C ILE A 17 -16.34 -0.01 -8.00
N VAL A 18 -15.41 0.41 -7.15
CA VAL A 18 -14.31 1.27 -7.56
C VAL A 18 -13.09 0.41 -7.87
N VAL A 19 -12.51 0.60 -9.06
CA VAL A 19 -11.27 -0.05 -9.47
C VAL A 19 -10.16 0.99 -9.53
N ILE A 20 -9.12 0.79 -8.73
CA ILE A 20 -7.96 1.67 -8.65
C ILE A 20 -6.81 1.03 -9.42
N ASN A 21 -6.45 1.60 -10.56
CA ASN A 21 -5.29 1.19 -11.34
C ASN A 21 -4.14 2.18 -11.09
N ALA A 22 -3.57 2.09 -9.90
CA ALA A 22 -2.41 2.87 -9.49
C ALA A 22 -1.37 1.96 -8.83
N ASN A 23 -0.09 2.22 -9.09
CA ASN A 23 1.01 1.44 -8.52
C ASN A 23 1.49 2.00 -7.18
N ASN A 24 1.09 3.22 -6.85
CA ASN A 24 1.48 3.89 -5.62
C ASN A 24 0.29 3.97 -4.66
N PRO A 25 0.54 3.96 -3.34
CA PRO A 25 -0.46 4.29 -2.35
C PRO A 25 -1.06 5.68 -2.60
N MET A 26 -2.33 5.82 -2.29
CA MET A 26 -3.06 7.08 -2.39
C MET A 26 -4.06 7.18 -1.24
N GLU A 27 -4.56 8.37 -0.98
CA GLU A 27 -5.63 8.56 0.00
C GLU A 27 -6.91 7.90 -0.50
N LEU A 28 -7.50 7.05 0.33
CA LEU A 28 -8.73 6.32 0.04
C LEU A 28 -9.80 6.52 1.11
N ASP A 29 -9.61 7.47 2.02
CA ASP A 29 -10.57 7.75 3.10
C ASP A 29 -11.91 8.26 2.56
N TRP A 30 -11.91 8.90 1.39
CA TRP A 30 -13.10 9.36 0.68
C TRP A 30 -14.10 8.24 0.34
N VAL A 31 -13.65 6.98 0.30
CA VAL A 31 -14.53 5.82 0.03
C VAL A 31 -15.70 5.76 1.00
N ASP A 32 -15.46 6.08 2.26
CA ASP A 32 -16.46 6.03 3.33
C ASP A 32 -17.53 7.13 3.23
N ASN A 33 -17.33 8.11 2.35
CA ASN A 33 -18.30 9.16 2.11
C ASN A 33 -19.47 8.74 1.20
N TYR A 34 -19.40 7.52 0.62
CA TYR A 34 -20.38 7.05 -0.36
C TYR A 34 -20.96 5.69 0.02
N ASP A 35 -22.15 5.66 0.55
CA ASP A 35 -22.88 4.44 0.94
C ASP A 35 -23.09 3.46 -0.24
N SER A 36 -23.07 3.98 -1.47
CA SER A 36 -23.24 3.16 -2.68
C SER A 36 -21.97 2.37 -3.08
N ILE A 37 -20.80 2.72 -2.54
CA ILE A 37 -19.56 1.98 -2.82
C ILE A 37 -19.55 0.69 -1.99
N GLY A 38 -19.82 -0.42 -2.66
CA GLY A 38 -19.83 -1.74 -2.02
C GLY A 38 -18.47 -2.46 -2.02
N ALA A 39 -17.54 -2.04 -2.90
CA ALA A 39 -16.22 -2.63 -2.97
C ALA A 39 -15.19 -1.69 -3.62
N VAL A 40 -13.93 -1.84 -3.20
CA VAL A 40 -12.77 -1.23 -3.85
C VAL A 40 -11.79 -2.32 -4.23
N ILE A 41 -11.34 -2.32 -5.48
CA ILE A 41 -10.37 -3.28 -6.01
C ILE A 41 -9.11 -2.53 -6.40
N LEU A 42 -8.00 -2.85 -5.75
CA LEU A 42 -6.69 -2.37 -6.14
C LEU A 42 -6.15 -3.28 -7.24
N ALA A 43 -5.92 -2.74 -8.43
CA ALA A 43 -5.47 -3.47 -9.62
C ALA A 43 -4.19 -2.86 -10.19
N PRO A 44 -3.07 -2.83 -9.45
CA PRO A 44 -1.84 -2.21 -9.88
C PRO A 44 -1.18 -3.02 -11.00
N GLY A 45 -0.75 -2.34 -12.07
CA GLY A 45 0.14 -2.91 -13.08
C GLY A 45 -0.33 -4.23 -13.73
N THR A 46 -1.60 -4.34 -14.10
CA THR A 46 -2.22 -5.57 -14.60
C THR A 46 -1.62 -6.12 -15.92
N GLY A 47 -0.76 -5.36 -16.57
CA GLY A 47 -0.19 -5.74 -17.88
C GLY A 47 -1.25 -5.85 -18.98
N GLN A 48 -0.95 -6.61 -20.03
CA GLN A 48 -1.83 -6.71 -21.21
C GLN A 48 -3.03 -7.65 -20.99
N THR A 49 -2.91 -8.66 -20.14
CA THR A 49 -3.91 -9.73 -19.99
C THR A 49 -4.54 -9.79 -18.59
N GLY A 50 -3.93 -9.16 -17.60
CA GLY A 50 -4.38 -9.26 -16.19
C GLY A 50 -5.76 -8.67 -15.94
N MET A 51 -6.25 -7.76 -16.77
CA MET A 51 -7.61 -7.21 -16.66
C MET A 51 -8.71 -8.28 -16.86
N ALA A 52 -8.41 -9.43 -17.44
CA ALA A 52 -9.36 -10.54 -17.52
C ALA A 52 -9.71 -11.07 -16.12
N ALA A 53 -8.74 -11.15 -15.23
CA ALA A 53 -8.93 -11.58 -13.84
C ALA A 53 -9.88 -10.64 -13.06
N LEU A 54 -9.91 -9.35 -13.39
CA LEU A 54 -10.83 -8.41 -12.76
C LEU A 54 -12.30 -8.81 -13.01
N GLY A 55 -12.64 -9.20 -14.23
CA GLY A 55 -13.97 -9.68 -14.55
C GLY A 55 -14.34 -10.96 -13.79
N GLU A 56 -13.38 -11.88 -13.63
CA GLU A 56 -13.56 -13.13 -12.91
C GLU A 56 -13.73 -12.91 -11.41
N ILE A 57 -13.03 -11.94 -10.84
CA ILE A 57 -13.20 -11.53 -9.44
C ILE A 57 -14.58 -10.89 -9.24
N ILE A 58 -14.97 -9.93 -10.09
CA ILE A 58 -16.26 -9.23 -9.96
C ILE A 58 -17.45 -10.18 -10.08
N ASN A 59 -17.38 -11.18 -10.95
CA ASN A 59 -18.46 -12.15 -11.12
C ASN A 59 -18.41 -13.31 -10.11
N GLY A 60 -17.38 -13.37 -9.26
CA GLY A 60 -17.22 -14.37 -8.20
C GLY A 60 -16.69 -15.72 -8.65
N SER A 61 -16.25 -15.88 -9.91
CA SER A 61 -15.66 -17.15 -10.38
C SER A 61 -14.23 -17.37 -9.87
N VAL A 62 -13.54 -16.31 -9.46
CA VAL A 62 -12.24 -16.35 -8.82
C VAL A 62 -12.30 -15.58 -7.50
N ASN A 63 -11.81 -16.20 -6.43
CA ASN A 63 -11.67 -15.57 -5.13
C ASN A 63 -10.34 -14.80 -5.06
N PRO A 64 -10.35 -13.47 -4.77
CA PRO A 64 -9.12 -12.71 -4.66
C PRO A 64 -8.32 -13.12 -3.41
N SER A 65 -7.00 -13.25 -3.58
CA SER A 65 -6.06 -13.55 -2.49
C SER A 65 -5.01 -12.46 -2.27
N GLY A 66 -5.02 -11.43 -3.12
CA GLY A 66 -4.06 -10.32 -3.07
C GLY A 66 -4.16 -9.55 -1.74
N LYS A 67 -3.00 -9.10 -1.26
CA LYS A 67 -2.86 -8.28 -0.05
C LYS A 67 -2.10 -7.01 -0.39
N THR A 68 -2.40 -5.93 0.33
CA THR A 68 -1.66 -4.66 0.18
C THR A 68 -0.19 -4.86 0.54
N VAL A 69 0.69 -4.32 -0.29
CA VAL A 69 2.15 -4.33 -0.07
C VAL A 69 2.65 -3.04 0.57
N ASP A 70 1.74 -2.10 0.76
CA ASP A 70 1.98 -0.81 1.41
C ASP A 70 0.92 -0.54 2.47
N THR A 71 1.24 0.40 3.39
CA THR A 71 0.26 0.96 4.31
C THR A 71 -0.41 2.16 3.64
N TYR A 72 -1.73 2.12 3.53
CA TYR A 72 -2.53 3.22 3.01
C TYR A 72 -2.97 4.11 4.18
N VAL A 73 -2.58 5.37 4.15
CA VAL A 73 -2.94 6.35 5.17
C VAL A 73 -4.20 7.12 4.78
N LYS A 74 -4.88 7.68 5.76
CA LYS A 74 -6.04 8.55 5.55
C LYS A 74 -5.63 9.92 5.00
N ASP A 75 -4.46 10.41 5.39
CA ASP A 75 -3.89 11.69 5.01
C ASP A 75 -2.39 11.54 4.76
N LEU A 76 -1.94 11.81 3.54
CA LEU A 76 -0.54 11.69 3.13
C LEU A 76 0.38 12.65 3.88
N THR A 77 -0.14 13.73 4.45
CA THR A 77 0.67 14.67 5.27
C THR A 77 1.17 14.03 6.56
N GLN A 78 0.56 12.92 6.98
CA GLN A 78 0.94 12.16 8.18
C GLN A 78 1.98 11.06 7.90
N THR A 79 2.44 10.95 6.67
CA THR A 79 3.50 9.99 6.33
C THR A 79 4.87 10.49 6.80
N PRO A 80 5.78 9.60 7.23
CA PRO A 80 7.10 10.02 7.71
C PRO A 80 7.95 10.68 6.62
N TYR A 81 7.64 10.44 5.36
CA TYR A 81 8.38 10.97 4.21
C TYR A 81 7.76 12.23 3.61
N TYR A 82 6.61 12.70 4.08
CA TYR A 82 5.89 13.83 3.44
C TYR A 82 6.75 15.08 3.26
N ASN A 83 7.51 15.44 4.28
CA ASN A 83 8.38 16.60 4.24
C ASN A 83 9.62 16.41 3.35
N ASN A 84 9.86 15.19 2.85
CA ASN A 84 10.94 14.83 1.94
C ASN A 84 10.46 14.61 0.50
N ILE A 85 9.17 14.85 0.23
CA ILE A 85 8.64 14.82 -1.12
C ILE A 85 8.99 16.12 -1.82
N GLY A 86 9.84 16.03 -2.85
CA GLY A 86 10.23 17.19 -3.65
C GLY A 86 11.54 17.00 -4.39
N ALA A 87 11.86 17.98 -5.22
CA ALA A 87 13.13 18.03 -5.94
C ALA A 87 14.13 18.85 -5.13
N PHE A 88 14.72 18.24 -4.12
CA PHE A 88 15.81 18.86 -3.37
C PHE A 88 17.08 18.84 -4.22
N ALA A 89 17.68 20.01 -4.45
CA ALA A 89 18.89 20.16 -5.24
C ALA A 89 20.05 20.64 -4.36
N TYR A 90 21.24 20.14 -4.66
CA TYR A 90 22.45 20.63 -4.02
C TYR A 90 22.75 22.06 -4.43
N ASN A 91 23.11 22.92 -3.47
CA ASN A 91 23.51 24.30 -3.72
C ASN A 91 24.95 24.41 -4.29
N ASN A 92 25.79 23.40 -4.05
CA ASN A 92 27.19 23.30 -4.49
C ASN A 92 27.35 22.37 -5.71
N VAL A 93 26.45 22.51 -6.69
CA VAL A 93 26.36 21.60 -7.86
C VAL A 93 27.71 21.58 -8.66
N ASP A 94 28.46 22.68 -8.70
CA ASP A 94 29.70 22.70 -9.45
C ASP A 94 30.78 21.79 -8.87
N ASP A 95 30.91 21.72 -7.54
CA ASP A 95 31.81 20.77 -6.85
C ASP A 95 31.40 19.32 -7.13
N LEU A 96 30.12 19.06 -7.18
CA LEU A 96 29.55 17.71 -7.43
C LEU A 96 29.71 17.29 -8.89
N LYS A 97 29.61 18.22 -9.84
CA LYS A 97 29.84 17.95 -11.27
C LYS A 97 31.28 17.49 -11.55
N GLU A 98 32.27 18.06 -10.88
CA GLU A 98 33.67 17.61 -10.99
C GLU A 98 33.83 16.17 -10.50
N ALA A 99 33.21 15.82 -9.36
CA ALA A 99 33.24 14.46 -8.81
C ALA A 99 32.51 13.45 -9.71
N ILE A 100 31.39 13.84 -10.32
CA ILE A 100 30.62 13.00 -11.25
C ILE A 100 31.38 12.83 -12.58
N ALA A 101 31.97 13.89 -13.11
CA ALA A 101 32.79 13.85 -14.34
C ALA A 101 34.00 12.92 -14.19
N ALA A 102 34.57 12.81 -13.00
CA ALA A 102 35.66 11.89 -12.70
C ALA A 102 35.18 10.39 -12.69
N SER A 103 33.89 10.11 -12.62
CA SER A 103 33.32 8.76 -12.66
C SER A 103 32.92 8.26 -14.07
N ASP A 104 33.33 8.95 -15.11
CA ASP A 104 33.04 8.63 -16.53
C ASP A 104 31.56 8.68 -16.91
N THR A 105 30.73 9.34 -16.11
CA THR A 105 29.31 9.53 -16.37
C THR A 105 29.02 10.97 -16.71
N ALA A 106 28.78 11.27 -17.99
CA ALA A 106 28.35 12.61 -18.40
C ALA A 106 26.94 12.88 -17.84
N TYR A 107 26.83 13.75 -16.84
CA TYR A 107 25.58 14.20 -16.27
C TYR A 107 25.32 15.67 -16.61
N GLU A 108 24.28 15.88 -17.41
CA GLU A 108 23.80 17.23 -17.73
C GLU A 108 22.46 17.46 -17.02
N GLY A 109 22.47 18.05 -15.83
CA GLY A 109 21.23 18.32 -15.11
C GLY A 109 21.42 18.83 -13.70
N THR A 110 20.31 18.92 -12.98
CA THR A 110 20.29 19.26 -11.56
C THR A 110 20.66 18.03 -10.74
N VAL A 111 21.68 18.12 -9.92
CA VAL A 111 22.02 17.06 -8.95
C VAL A 111 21.07 17.20 -7.78
N SER A 112 20.20 16.22 -7.62
CA SER A 112 19.22 16.17 -6.54
C SER A 112 19.57 15.12 -5.50
N PHE A 113 18.97 15.22 -4.33
CA PHE A 113 19.12 14.25 -3.26
C PHE A 113 17.77 13.94 -2.61
N VAL A 114 17.71 12.81 -1.95
CA VAL A 114 16.60 12.41 -1.07
C VAL A 114 17.20 12.08 0.29
N ASP A 115 16.61 12.61 1.34
CA ASP A 115 16.98 12.30 2.72
C ASP A 115 16.05 11.21 3.25
N TYR A 116 16.60 10.03 3.51
CA TYR A 116 15.84 8.88 4.07
C TYR A 116 15.72 9.00 5.58
N VAL A 117 14.91 9.94 6.05
CA VAL A 117 14.72 10.23 7.49
C VAL A 117 14.11 9.07 8.25
N GLU A 118 13.37 8.17 7.56
CA GLU A 118 12.72 7.02 8.17
C GLU A 118 13.70 5.99 8.75
N GLY A 119 14.93 5.94 8.22
CA GLY A 119 15.92 4.94 8.63
C GLY A 119 15.40 3.52 8.45
N ILE A 120 15.34 2.75 9.55
CA ILE A 120 14.78 1.38 9.52
C ILE A 120 13.26 1.33 9.58
N TYR A 121 12.60 2.45 9.89
CA TYR A 121 11.15 2.55 10.07
C TYR A 121 10.45 2.90 8.76
N VAL A 122 10.69 2.12 7.72
CA VAL A 122 10.08 2.30 6.40
C VAL A 122 8.75 1.54 6.32
N GLY A 123 7.72 2.19 5.75
CA GLY A 123 6.41 1.60 5.52
C GLY A 123 5.70 1.23 6.83
N TYR A 124 5.10 0.03 6.90
CA TYR A 124 4.31 -0.42 8.06
C TYR A 124 5.08 -0.37 9.40
N LYS A 125 6.39 -0.55 9.38
CA LYS A 125 7.22 -0.50 10.59
C LYS A 125 7.13 0.84 11.31
N TYR A 126 7.00 1.94 10.56
CA TYR A 126 6.81 3.25 11.16
C TYR A 126 5.49 3.33 11.93
N TYR A 127 4.38 2.98 11.27
CA TYR A 127 3.05 3.16 11.85
C TYR A 127 2.82 2.27 13.06
N GLU A 128 3.28 1.03 13.00
CA GLU A 128 3.16 0.09 14.12
C GLU A 128 4.03 0.53 15.30
N THR A 129 5.30 0.87 15.07
CA THR A 129 6.19 1.32 16.15
C THR A 129 5.72 2.64 16.75
N ALA A 130 5.34 3.62 15.91
CA ALA A 130 4.86 4.91 16.39
C ALA A 130 3.55 4.79 17.20
N SER A 131 2.72 3.82 16.87
CA SER A 131 1.51 3.50 17.62
C SER A 131 1.83 2.83 18.96
N ASP A 132 2.74 1.86 18.98
CA ASP A 132 3.19 1.17 20.19
C ASP A 132 3.87 2.14 21.18
N ASP A 133 4.63 3.11 20.63
CA ASP A 133 5.27 4.18 21.41
C ASP A 133 4.28 5.31 21.82
N GLY A 134 3.03 5.25 21.41
CA GLY A 134 2.01 6.24 21.73
C GLY A 134 2.19 7.59 21.03
N VAL A 135 2.97 7.63 19.94
CA VAL A 135 3.21 8.85 19.13
C VAL A 135 2.02 9.15 18.23
N ILE A 136 1.39 8.10 17.71
CA ILE A 136 0.18 8.19 16.87
C ILE A 136 -0.91 7.25 17.40
N ASN A 137 -2.16 7.55 17.05
CA ASN A 137 -3.23 6.55 17.14
C ASN A 137 -3.33 5.85 15.79
N TYR A 138 -3.09 4.55 15.76
CA TYR A 138 -3.04 3.76 14.52
C TYR A 138 -4.32 3.91 13.69
N GLU A 139 -5.48 3.78 14.32
CA GLU A 139 -6.79 3.85 13.68
C GLU A 139 -7.11 5.24 13.08
N ASP A 140 -6.50 6.30 13.62
CA ASP A 140 -6.70 7.66 13.10
C ASP A 140 -5.84 7.93 11.86
N VAL A 141 -4.73 7.23 11.70
CA VAL A 141 -3.74 7.45 10.63
C VAL A 141 -3.88 6.45 9.49
N VAL A 142 -4.05 5.16 9.82
CA VAL A 142 -4.02 4.07 8.85
C VAL A 142 -5.44 3.74 8.35
N LYS A 143 -5.63 3.78 7.05
CA LYS A 143 -6.87 3.36 6.37
C LYS A 143 -6.86 1.86 6.08
N TYR A 144 -5.81 1.39 5.40
CA TYR A 144 -5.60 -0.03 5.13
C TYR A 144 -4.17 -0.42 5.50
N PRO A 145 -3.97 -1.35 6.44
CA PRO A 145 -2.64 -1.77 6.85
C PRO A 145 -1.90 -2.54 5.75
N PHE A 146 -0.59 -2.67 5.89
CA PHE A 146 0.19 -3.66 5.15
C PHE A 146 -0.40 -5.06 5.34
N GLY A 147 -0.52 -5.81 4.25
CA GLY A 147 -1.10 -7.16 4.29
C GLY A 147 -2.62 -7.20 4.33
N TYR A 148 -3.30 -6.05 4.21
CA TYR A 148 -4.76 -6.02 4.15
C TYR A 148 -5.28 -6.57 2.82
N GLY A 149 -6.41 -7.26 2.89
CA GLY A 149 -7.14 -7.70 1.71
C GLY A 149 -8.25 -8.66 2.10
N LEU A 150 -9.43 -8.42 1.54
CA LEU A 150 -10.61 -9.25 1.76
C LEU A 150 -10.58 -10.50 0.88
N SER A 151 -11.36 -11.49 1.27
CA SER A 151 -11.58 -12.73 0.54
C SER A 151 -13.07 -13.05 0.56
N TYR A 152 -13.53 -13.87 -0.38
CA TYR A 152 -14.91 -14.40 -0.38
C TYR A 152 -15.10 -15.58 0.58
N THR A 153 -14.02 -15.97 1.27
CA THR A 153 -14.04 -17.00 2.32
C THR A 153 -13.28 -16.51 3.55
N THR A 154 -13.32 -17.27 4.60
CA THR A 154 -12.64 -17.00 5.87
C THR A 154 -11.62 -18.08 6.18
N PHE A 155 -10.58 -17.70 6.91
CA PHE A 155 -9.50 -18.60 7.30
C PHE A 155 -9.25 -18.52 8.80
N GLU A 156 -8.97 -19.66 9.40
CA GLU A 156 -8.40 -19.77 10.74
C GLU A 156 -6.92 -20.13 10.61
N GLN A 157 -6.07 -19.48 11.41
CA GLN A 157 -4.64 -19.79 11.49
C GLN A 157 -4.30 -20.21 12.91
N LYS A 158 -3.58 -21.32 13.03
CA LYS A 158 -3.10 -21.83 14.31
C LYS A 158 -1.62 -22.15 14.25
N MET A 159 -0.87 -21.52 15.15
CA MET A 159 0.54 -21.82 15.32
C MET A 159 0.68 -23.05 16.24
N ASN A 160 1.52 -23.99 15.82
CA ASN A 160 1.85 -25.23 16.53
C ASN A 160 3.36 -25.47 16.54
N ASP A 161 3.81 -26.37 17.40
CA ASP A 161 5.16 -26.89 17.42
C ASP A 161 6.25 -25.79 17.49
N PHE A 162 5.99 -24.76 18.29
CA PHE A 162 6.95 -23.69 18.51
C PHE A 162 8.19 -24.24 19.23
N SER A 163 9.37 -23.96 18.68
CA SER A 163 10.67 -24.30 19.26
C SER A 163 11.66 -23.18 19.00
N ASP A 164 12.35 -22.78 20.04
CA ASP A 164 13.46 -21.83 20.01
C ASP A 164 14.69 -22.51 20.59
N ASN A 165 15.78 -22.59 19.82
CA ASN A 165 17.08 -23.17 20.26
C ASN A 165 18.17 -22.12 20.44
N GLY A 166 17.82 -20.84 20.41
CA GLY A 166 18.74 -19.70 20.52
C GLY A 166 19.34 -19.22 19.20
N ASP A 167 19.50 -20.11 18.21
CA ASP A 167 20.01 -19.79 16.88
C ASP A 167 18.88 -19.66 15.85
N ASN A 168 17.84 -20.48 16.02
CA ASN A 168 16.70 -20.56 15.12
C ASN A 168 15.40 -20.71 15.89
N VAL A 169 14.36 -20.06 15.39
CA VAL A 169 12.98 -20.27 15.80
C VAL A 169 12.27 -21.06 14.72
N THR A 170 11.61 -22.15 15.09
CA THR A 170 10.80 -22.97 14.20
C THR A 170 9.38 -23.13 14.72
N PHE A 171 8.42 -23.12 13.84
CA PHE A 171 7.02 -23.37 14.16
C PHE A 171 6.26 -23.85 12.91
N ASN A 172 5.14 -24.51 13.14
CA ASN A 172 4.21 -24.88 12.08
C ASN A 172 2.97 -23.97 12.16
N VAL A 173 2.46 -23.55 11.01
CA VAL A 173 1.17 -22.85 10.93
C VAL A 173 0.19 -23.72 10.16
N THR A 174 -0.89 -24.09 10.83
CA THR A 174 -2.04 -24.73 10.19
C THR A 174 -3.01 -23.63 9.73
N VAL A 175 -3.29 -23.59 8.44
CA VAL A 175 -4.29 -22.69 7.86
C VAL A 175 -5.49 -23.53 7.44
N THR A 176 -6.65 -23.17 7.95
CA THR A 176 -7.93 -23.87 7.65
C THR A 176 -8.88 -22.90 7.00
N ASN A 177 -9.40 -23.24 5.82
CA ASN A 177 -10.50 -22.52 5.22
C ASN A 177 -11.78 -22.86 6.01
N THR A 178 -12.41 -21.85 6.61
CA THR A 178 -13.60 -22.00 7.47
C THR A 178 -14.88 -21.49 6.80
N GLY A 179 -14.79 -20.98 5.56
CA GLY A 179 -15.95 -20.56 4.78
C GLY A 179 -16.32 -21.58 3.69
N ASP A 180 -17.31 -21.20 2.87
CA ASP A 180 -17.94 -22.09 1.90
C ASP A 180 -17.31 -22.01 0.49
N VAL A 181 -16.39 -21.08 0.26
CA VAL A 181 -15.75 -20.84 -1.03
C VAL A 181 -14.29 -21.26 -0.97
N ALA A 182 -13.79 -21.85 -2.05
CA ALA A 182 -12.36 -22.14 -2.17
C ALA A 182 -11.51 -20.86 -2.18
N GLY A 183 -10.35 -20.91 -1.54
CA GLY A 183 -9.42 -19.78 -1.45
C GLY A 183 -8.03 -20.18 -1.01
#